data_7445fcfce04cdf44e0b3810f12d9bfa4
#
_entry.id   7445fcfce04cdf44e0b3810f12d9bfa4
#
_cell.length_a   1.000
_cell.length_b   1.000
_cell.length_c   1.000
_cell.angle_alpha   90.00
_cell.angle_beta   90.00
_cell.angle_gamma   90.00
#
_symmetry.space_group_name_H-M   'P 1'
#
loop_
_entity.id
_entity.type
_entity.pdbx_description
1 polymer ?
#
loop_
_entity_poly.entity_id
_entity_poly.type
_entity_poly.pdbx_seq_one_letter_code
_entity_poly.pdbx_strand_id
1 'polypeptide(L)'
;MKDIFIEIEKLIRYAINKGLICKQDKILVTNLLLETIDMQDYREFTEEETLQIDQEMTNIEYPTEILDNIVEWAAINGKLEDDTITYRDLLNSKIMGQIIPRTSEIKKVFDSKYLESKTEATDYFYELSKQSNYIRTDRITKDVHWYYLNKYGNLEITINLSKPEKDPRDIAAAKNIVSKGYPKCLLCKENEGYMGNVNHPGRQNHRILNINLTNEEWYLQYSPYVYYNAHSIVFSSEHRPMKIDKLGFQRLVEFVEMFPHYFIGSNADLPIVGGSILSHDHFQAGRHVFPMEMSEVEENIIFEKYKKVEAGLLKWP
;
A
#
# COMPACT_ATOMS: atom_id res chain seq x y z
N MET A 1 4.87 6.46 30.46
CA MET A 1 4.85 5.35 29.49
C MET A 1 3.46 4.75 29.54
N LYS A 2 2.82 4.53 28.40
CA LYS A 2 1.51 3.85 28.35
C LYS A 2 1.68 2.38 28.75
N ASP A 3 0.65 1.79 29.35
CA ASP A 3 0.67 0.36 29.69
C ASP A 3 0.62 -0.49 28.42
N ILE A 4 1.63 -1.32 28.20
CA ILE A 4 1.76 -2.12 26.99
C ILE A 4 0.59 -3.10 26.81
N PHE A 5 0.07 -3.66 27.91
CA PHE A 5 -1.05 -4.60 27.84
C PHE A 5 -2.33 -3.90 27.37
N ILE A 6 -2.54 -2.64 27.78
CA ILE A 6 -3.65 -1.82 27.31
C ILE A 6 -3.50 -1.54 25.81
N GLU A 7 -2.30 -1.20 25.34
CA GLU A 7 -2.07 -0.92 23.90
C GLU A 7 -2.26 -2.19 23.04
N ILE A 8 -1.83 -3.36 23.53
CA ILE A 8 -2.09 -4.65 22.86
C ILE A 8 -3.60 -4.93 22.81
N GLU A 9 -4.34 -4.76 23.91
CA GLU A 9 -5.78 -4.96 23.94
C GLU A 9 -6.50 -4.00 22.99
N LYS A 10 -6.08 -2.73 22.92
CA LYS A 10 -6.60 -1.74 21.96
C LYS A 10 -6.37 -2.21 20.51
N LEU A 11 -5.18 -2.70 20.20
CA LEU A 11 -4.87 -3.19 18.85
C LEU A 11 -5.74 -4.41 18.47
N ILE A 12 -5.96 -5.32 19.40
CA ILE A 12 -6.84 -6.49 19.19
C ILE A 12 -8.28 -6.04 18.95
N ARG A 13 -8.80 -5.10 19.76
CA ARG A 13 -10.14 -4.54 19.57
C ARG A 13 -10.27 -3.79 18.25
N TYR A 14 -9.25 -3.02 17.89
CA TYR A 14 -9.17 -2.41 16.57
C TYR A 14 -9.33 -3.45 15.46
N ALA A 15 -8.54 -4.52 15.52
CA ALA A 15 -8.56 -5.58 14.51
C ALA A 15 -9.94 -6.28 14.42
N ILE A 16 -10.60 -6.52 15.55
CA ILE A 16 -11.96 -7.09 15.60
C ILE A 16 -12.97 -6.11 15.01
N ASN A 17 -12.94 -4.84 15.43
CA ASN A 17 -13.88 -3.81 14.99
C ASN A 17 -13.77 -3.51 13.49
N LYS A 18 -12.56 -3.62 12.90
CA LYS A 18 -12.33 -3.46 11.46
C LYS A 18 -12.52 -4.77 10.67
N GLY A 19 -12.85 -5.87 11.34
CA GLY A 19 -13.03 -7.16 10.68
C GLY A 19 -11.75 -7.77 10.12
N LEU A 20 -10.59 -7.36 10.64
CA LEU A 20 -9.30 -7.93 10.27
C LEU A 20 -9.11 -9.32 10.86
N ILE A 21 -9.64 -9.55 12.06
CA ILE A 21 -9.68 -10.85 12.72
C ILE A 21 -11.10 -11.14 13.26
N CYS A 22 -11.41 -12.41 13.45
CA CYS A 22 -12.63 -12.82 14.14
C CYS A 22 -12.44 -12.72 15.67
N LYS A 23 -13.54 -12.51 16.41
CA LYS A 23 -13.51 -12.47 17.88
C LYS A 23 -12.96 -13.76 18.49
N GLN A 24 -13.18 -14.90 17.83
CA GLN A 24 -12.68 -16.21 18.26
C GLN A 24 -11.16 -16.31 18.23
N ASP A 25 -10.49 -15.50 17.40
CA ASP A 25 -9.03 -15.51 17.23
C ASP A 25 -8.31 -14.68 18.30
N LYS A 26 -9.04 -14.00 19.19
CA LYS A 26 -8.48 -13.07 20.18
C LYS A 26 -7.30 -13.67 20.95
N ILE A 27 -7.45 -14.89 21.51
CA ILE A 27 -6.42 -15.54 22.31
C ILE A 27 -5.17 -15.84 21.48
N LEU A 28 -5.38 -16.42 20.28
CA LEU A 28 -4.30 -16.74 19.36
C LEU A 28 -3.50 -15.47 19.01
N VAL A 29 -4.20 -14.41 18.61
CA VAL A 29 -3.59 -13.15 18.21
C VAL A 29 -2.88 -12.46 19.37
N THR A 30 -3.47 -12.50 20.59
CA THR A 30 -2.79 -12.00 21.79
C THR A 30 -1.40 -12.67 21.95
N ASN A 31 -1.35 -13.99 21.90
CA ASN A 31 -0.10 -14.74 22.06
C ASN A 31 0.91 -14.44 20.92
N LEU A 32 0.46 -14.29 19.69
CA LEU A 32 1.32 -13.90 18.56
C LEU A 32 1.88 -12.48 18.71
N LEU A 33 1.10 -11.55 19.23
CA LEU A 33 1.57 -10.20 19.52
C LEU A 33 2.58 -10.18 20.66
N LEU A 34 2.36 -10.93 21.73
CA LEU A 34 3.31 -11.08 22.84
C LEU A 34 4.63 -11.66 22.35
N GLU A 35 4.59 -12.74 21.55
CA GLU A 35 5.79 -13.31 20.91
C GLU A 35 6.51 -12.28 20.04
N THR A 36 5.75 -11.49 19.28
CA THR A 36 6.33 -10.50 18.35
C THR A 36 7.17 -9.44 19.06
N ILE A 37 6.78 -9.06 20.27
CA ILE A 37 7.49 -8.07 21.10
C ILE A 37 8.32 -8.71 22.24
N ASP A 38 8.50 -10.03 22.20
CA ASP A 38 9.27 -10.82 23.18
C ASP A 38 8.80 -10.59 24.63
N MET A 39 7.49 -10.85 24.84
CA MET A 39 6.84 -10.85 26.14
C MET A 39 6.25 -12.23 26.44
N GLN A 40 6.29 -12.62 27.72
CA GLN A 40 5.77 -13.92 28.18
C GLN A 40 4.53 -13.80 29.06
N ASP A 41 4.30 -12.63 29.62
CA ASP A 41 3.19 -12.37 30.52
C ASP A 41 2.11 -11.52 29.88
N TYR A 42 0.87 -11.74 30.31
CA TYR A 42 -0.28 -10.92 29.98
C TYR A 42 -1.19 -10.80 31.20
N ARG A 43 -1.83 -9.66 31.39
CA ARG A 43 -2.71 -9.46 32.55
C ARG A 43 -4.19 -9.35 32.16
N GLU A 44 -5.03 -9.65 33.09
CA GLU A 44 -6.45 -9.33 32.98
C GLU A 44 -6.71 -7.84 33.23
N PHE A 45 -7.80 -7.35 32.69
CA PHE A 45 -8.25 -5.97 32.85
C PHE A 45 -9.43 -5.90 33.82
N THR A 46 -9.48 -4.84 34.60
CA THR A 46 -10.64 -4.51 35.42
C THR A 46 -11.81 -4.11 34.53
N GLU A 47 -13.02 -4.12 35.10
CA GLU A 47 -14.20 -3.64 34.37
C GLU A 47 -14.08 -2.18 33.95
N GLU A 48 -13.48 -1.34 34.82
CA GLU A 48 -13.24 0.07 34.54
C GLU A 48 -12.26 0.27 33.36
N GLU A 49 -11.13 -0.44 33.36
CA GLU A 49 -10.18 -0.42 32.25
C GLU A 49 -10.81 -0.91 30.94
N THR A 50 -11.62 -1.95 31.03
CA THR A 50 -12.35 -2.50 29.89
C THR A 50 -13.29 -1.47 29.27
N LEU A 51 -14.07 -0.76 30.10
CA LEU A 51 -14.98 0.30 29.65
C LEU A 51 -14.21 1.50 29.07
N GLN A 52 -13.09 1.89 29.69
CA GLN A 52 -12.25 2.96 29.17
C GLN A 52 -11.68 2.60 27.79
N ILE A 53 -11.14 1.39 27.64
CA ILE A 53 -10.62 0.90 26.34
C ILE A 53 -11.73 0.92 25.29
N ASP A 54 -12.94 0.44 25.61
CA ASP A 54 -14.09 0.43 24.69
C ASP A 54 -14.43 1.85 24.23
N GLN A 55 -14.44 2.82 25.13
CA GLN A 55 -14.70 4.22 24.80
C GLN A 55 -13.63 4.81 23.89
N GLU A 56 -12.35 4.57 24.19
CA GLU A 56 -11.23 5.06 23.38
C GLU A 56 -11.23 4.44 21.97
N MET A 57 -11.69 3.19 21.84
CA MET A 57 -11.70 2.48 20.55
C MET A 57 -12.90 2.80 19.65
N THR A 58 -13.91 3.54 20.13
CA THR A 58 -15.16 3.78 19.39
C THR A 58 -14.93 4.49 18.05
N ASN A 59 -13.97 5.42 17.97
CA ASN A 59 -13.76 6.28 16.80
C ASN A 59 -12.37 6.11 16.15
N ILE A 60 -11.65 5.05 16.47
CA ILE A 60 -10.33 4.81 15.88
C ILE A 60 -10.48 4.38 14.41
N GLU A 61 -10.00 5.21 13.52
CA GLU A 61 -10.03 4.93 12.07
C GLU A 61 -8.86 4.04 11.65
N TYR A 62 -7.64 4.39 12.07
CA TYR A 62 -6.40 3.66 11.76
C TYR A 62 -5.58 3.42 13.02
N PRO A 63 -4.72 2.38 13.05
CA PRO A 63 -4.06 1.91 14.27
C PRO A 63 -2.77 2.67 14.61
N THR A 64 -2.47 3.78 13.93
CA THR A 64 -1.15 4.43 13.95
C THR A 64 -0.69 4.76 15.36
N GLU A 65 -1.51 5.45 16.17
CA GLU A 65 -1.12 5.85 17.53
C GLU A 65 -0.88 4.64 18.44
N ILE A 66 -1.72 3.62 18.32
CA ILE A 66 -1.59 2.37 19.09
C ILE A 66 -0.26 1.68 18.75
N LEU A 67 0.04 1.57 17.46
CA LEU A 67 1.28 0.96 16.97
C LEU A 67 2.51 1.75 17.39
N ASP A 68 2.45 3.09 17.31
CA ASP A 68 3.56 3.95 17.73
C ASP A 68 3.84 3.79 19.24
N ASN A 69 2.81 3.64 20.08
CA ASN A 69 2.97 3.36 21.50
C ASN A 69 3.62 1.99 21.76
N ILE A 70 3.22 0.95 21.02
CA ILE A 70 3.81 -0.40 21.16
C ILE A 70 5.27 -0.39 20.70
N VAL A 71 5.56 0.24 19.55
CA VAL A 71 6.92 0.34 19.01
C VAL A 71 7.82 1.18 19.92
N GLU A 72 7.32 2.28 20.49
CA GLU A 72 8.04 3.11 21.46
C GLU A 72 8.36 2.30 22.73
N TRP A 73 7.38 1.57 23.25
CA TRP A 73 7.61 0.67 24.39
C TRP A 73 8.71 -0.35 24.07
N ALA A 74 8.68 -0.96 22.87
CA ALA A 74 9.67 -1.93 22.44
C ALA A 74 11.07 -1.31 22.32
N ALA A 75 11.18 -0.10 21.80
CA ALA A 75 12.44 0.62 21.69
C ALA A 75 13.06 0.90 23.09
N ILE A 76 12.26 1.42 24.02
CA ILE A 76 12.72 1.73 25.40
C ILE A 76 13.13 0.46 26.16
N ASN A 77 12.49 -0.68 25.88
CA ASN A 77 12.79 -1.95 26.56
C ASN A 77 13.82 -2.80 25.81
N GLY A 78 14.54 -2.24 24.83
CA GLY A 78 15.64 -2.93 24.12
C GLY A 78 15.18 -4.10 23.24
N LYS A 79 13.93 -4.04 22.73
CA LYS A 79 13.37 -5.08 21.86
C LYS A 79 13.61 -4.80 20.37
N LEU A 80 14.22 -3.66 20.02
CA LEU A 80 14.70 -3.35 18.68
C LEU A 80 16.21 -3.62 18.58
N GLU A 81 16.68 -4.03 17.43
CA GLU A 81 18.11 -4.21 17.14
C GLU A 81 18.86 -2.85 17.14
N ASP A 82 18.20 -1.82 16.57
CA ASP A 82 18.61 -0.42 16.67
C ASP A 82 17.36 0.48 16.68
N ASP A 83 17.44 1.64 17.33
CA ASP A 83 16.32 2.58 17.36
C ASP A 83 16.42 3.59 16.21
N THR A 84 16.10 3.11 15.01
CA THR A 84 15.94 3.92 13.79
C THR A 84 14.55 3.79 13.22
N ILE A 85 14.17 4.71 12.33
CA ILE A 85 12.87 4.65 11.62
C ILE A 85 12.72 3.31 10.90
N THR A 86 13.79 2.77 10.32
CA THR A 86 13.75 1.50 9.61
C THR A 86 13.38 0.33 10.53
N TYR A 87 14.04 0.19 11.67
CA TYR A 87 13.74 -0.89 12.62
C TYR A 87 12.36 -0.73 13.27
N ARG A 88 11.95 0.52 13.55
CA ARG A 88 10.59 0.83 14.00
C ARG A 88 9.54 0.41 12.95
N ASP A 89 9.78 0.69 11.67
CA ASP A 89 8.87 0.29 10.57
C ASP A 89 8.86 -1.23 10.36
N LEU A 90 9.99 -1.92 10.52
CA LEU A 90 10.07 -3.38 10.48
C LEU A 90 9.21 -4.01 11.59
N LEU A 91 9.34 -3.52 12.83
CA LEU A 91 8.52 -4.01 13.95
C LEU A 91 7.03 -3.69 13.75
N ASN A 92 6.70 -2.48 13.29
CA ASN A 92 5.32 -2.10 12.98
C ASN A 92 4.69 -3.07 11.95
N SER A 93 5.41 -3.33 10.86
CA SER A 93 4.98 -4.29 9.84
C SER A 93 4.80 -5.71 10.41
N LYS A 94 5.70 -6.14 11.31
CA LYS A 94 5.64 -7.45 11.95
C LYS A 94 4.42 -7.59 12.88
N ILE A 95 4.14 -6.57 13.69
CA ILE A 95 2.97 -6.51 14.58
C ILE A 95 1.68 -6.60 13.75
N MET A 96 1.54 -5.75 12.73
CA MET A 96 0.35 -5.75 11.87
C MET A 96 0.18 -7.07 11.11
N GLY A 97 1.29 -7.71 10.73
CA GLY A 97 1.27 -9.01 10.06
C GLY A 97 0.57 -10.12 10.86
N GLN A 98 0.48 -9.98 12.19
CA GLN A 98 -0.20 -10.95 13.06
C GLN A 98 -1.72 -10.80 13.06
N ILE A 99 -2.24 -9.63 12.67
CA ILE A 99 -3.66 -9.30 12.83
C ILE A 99 -4.39 -9.06 11.52
N ILE A 100 -3.73 -9.19 10.38
CA ILE A 100 -4.39 -9.01 9.08
C ILE A 100 -4.81 -10.36 8.48
N PRO A 101 -5.91 -10.41 7.69
CA PRO A 101 -6.37 -11.64 7.07
C PRO A 101 -5.33 -12.24 6.11
N ARG A 102 -5.44 -13.52 5.85
CA ARG A 102 -4.65 -14.19 4.81
C ARG A 102 -5.10 -13.77 3.43
N THR A 103 -4.20 -13.81 2.46
CA THR A 103 -4.49 -13.46 1.06
C THR A 103 -5.69 -14.21 0.49
N SER A 104 -5.85 -15.49 0.82
CA SER A 104 -6.99 -16.29 0.38
C SER A 104 -8.34 -15.81 0.91
N GLU A 105 -8.37 -15.28 2.13
CA GLU A 105 -9.58 -14.72 2.74
C GLU A 105 -9.91 -13.38 2.09
N ILE A 106 -8.90 -12.52 1.92
CA ILE A 106 -9.05 -11.22 1.24
C ILE A 106 -9.55 -11.43 -0.19
N LYS A 107 -8.94 -12.38 -0.93
CA LYS A 107 -9.35 -12.68 -2.31
C LYS A 107 -10.80 -13.15 -2.38
N LYS A 108 -11.23 -14.00 -1.45
CA LYS A 108 -12.61 -14.47 -1.37
C LYS A 108 -13.60 -13.32 -1.15
N VAL A 109 -13.30 -12.40 -0.23
CA VAL A 109 -14.14 -11.23 0.03
C VAL A 109 -14.13 -10.29 -1.17
N PHE A 110 -12.96 -10.04 -1.75
CA PHE A 110 -12.81 -9.20 -2.95
C PHE A 110 -13.64 -9.75 -4.12
N ASP A 111 -13.55 -11.04 -4.40
CA ASP A 111 -14.29 -11.66 -5.50
C ASP A 111 -15.80 -11.61 -5.29
N SER A 112 -16.27 -11.83 -4.05
CA SER A 112 -17.68 -11.69 -3.72
C SER A 112 -18.18 -10.26 -3.98
N LYS A 113 -17.44 -9.26 -3.52
CA LYS A 113 -17.77 -7.86 -3.76
C LYS A 113 -17.67 -7.49 -5.24
N TYR A 114 -16.71 -8.03 -5.97
CA TYR A 114 -16.53 -7.77 -7.39
C TYR A 114 -17.71 -8.20 -8.25
N LEU A 115 -18.39 -9.28 -7.86
CA LEU A 115 -19.62 -9.74 -8.53
C LEU A 115 -20.78 -8.73 -8.38
N GLU A 116 -20.80 -7.99 -7.28
CA GLU A 116 -21.84 -6.99 -6.99
C GLU A 116 -21.45 -5.61 -7.52
N SER A 117 -20.23 -5.18 -7.22
CA SER A 117 -19.69 -3.87 -7.60
C SER A 117 -18.17 -3.90 -7.69
N LYS A 118 -17.64 -3.61 -8.86
CA LYS A 118 -16.19 -3.47 -9.08
C LYS A 118 -15.58 -2.39 -8.19
N THR A 119 -16.31 -1.32 -7.93
CA THR A 119 -15.90 -0.22 -7.07
C THR A 119 -15.82 -0.66 -5.62
N GLU A 120 -16.83 -1.33 -5.09
CA GLU A 120 -16.82 -1.83 -3.71
C GLU A 120 -15.71 -2.84 -3.45
N ALA A 121 -15.39 -3.67 -4.44
CA ALA A 121 -14.26 -4.60 -4.32
C ALA A 121 -12.92 -3.88 -4.17
N THR A 122 -12.68 -2.88 -5.03
CA THR A 122 -11.44 -2.09 -4.95
C THR A 122 -11.41 -1.19 -3.73
N ASP A 123 -12.54 -0.64 -3.28
CA ASP A 123 -12.66 0.15 -2.05
C ASP A 123 -12.32 -0.71 -0.82
N TYR A 124 -12.85 -1.92 -0.76
CA TYR A 124 -12.52 -2.88 0.31
C TYR A 124 -11.00 -3.13 0.38
N PHE A 125 -10.36 -3.41 -0.75
CA PHE A 125 -8.93 -3.71 -0.77
C PHE A 125 -8.05 -2.48 -0.48
N TYR A 126 -8.49 -1.30 -0.93
CA TYR A 126 -7.82 -0.04 -0.61
C TYR A 126 -7.94 0.29 0.89
N GLU A 127 -9.14 0.15 1.45
CA GLU A 127 -9.37 0.37 2.87
C GLU A 127 -8.58 -0.61 3.74
N LEU A 128 -8.55 -1.90 3.36
CA LEU A 128 -7.71 -2.89 4.02
C LEU A 128 -6.23 -2.50 4.02
N SER A 129 -5.72 -1.93 2.92
CA SER A 129 -4.34 -1.49 2.82
C SER A 129 -4.02 -0.31 3.74
N LYS A 130 -5.00 0.53 4.07
CA LYS A 130 -4.89 1.58 5.10
C LYS A 130 -5.03 1.02 6.50
N GLN A 131 -6.03 0.18 6.74
CA GLN A 131 -6.29 -0.45 8.03
C GLN A 131 -5.16 -1.37 8.49
N SER A 132 -4.45 -1.99 7.56
CA SER A 132 -3.24 -2.78 7.85
C SER A 132 -2.00 -1.91 8.12
N ASN A 133 -2.13 -0.59 8.14
CA ASN A 133 -1.03 0.36 8.25
C ASN A 133 0.08 0.15 7.19
N TYR A 134 -0.26 -0.51 6.08
CA TYR A 134 0.63 -0.62 4.93
C TYR A 134 0.70 0.72 4.18
N ILE A 135 -0.44 1.36 3.97
CA ILE A 135 -0.53 2.76 3.58
C ILE A 135 -0.51 3.59 4.86
N ARG A 136 0.58 4.30 5.10
CA ARG A 136 0.80 5.13 6.29
C ARG A 136 0.08 6.46 6.13
N THR A 137 -1.20 6.49 6.53
CA THR A 137 -2.05 7.69 6.42
C THR A 137 -1.49 8.88 7.20
N ASP A 138 -0.86 8.63 8.36
CA ASP A 138 -0.17 9.62 9.19
C ASP A 138 1.00 10.31 8.47
N ARG A 139 1.67 9.60 7.59
CA ARG A 139 2.78 10.16 6.79
C ARG A 139 2.26 10.92 5.57
N ILE A 140 1.22 10.37 4.92
CA ILE A 140 0.63 10.97 3.72
C ILE A 140 0.02 12.35 4.01
N THR A 141 -0.52 12.57 5.20
CA THR A 141 -1.04 13.89 5.62
C THR A 141 0.02 14.99 5.66
N LYS A 142 1.31 14.63 5.62
CA LYS A 142 2.43 15.59 5.53
C LYS A 142 2.71 16.03 4.10
N ASP A 143 2.21 15.30 3.09
CA ASP A 143 2.41 15.64 1.70
C ASP A 143 1.71 16.96 1.37
N VAL A 144 2.36 17.81 0.59
CA VAL A 144 1.84 19.11 0.20
C VAL A 144 1.35 19.04 -1.23
N HIS A 145 0.15 19.54 -1.46
CA HIS A 145 -0.49 19.52 -2.76
C HIS A 145 -1.15 20.88 -3.04
N TRP A 146 -0.93 21.44 -4.26
CA TRP A 146 -1.61 22.66 -4.71
C TRP A 146 -1.72 22.71 -6.23
N TYR A 147 -2.56 23.60 -6.74
CA TYR A 147 -2.71 23.88 -8.16
C TYR A 147 -2.07 25.21 -8.53
N TYR A 148 -1.40 25.26 -9.65
CA TYR A 148 -0.83 26.45 -10.24
C TYR A 148 -1.51 26.72 -11.60
N LEU A 149 -2.26 27.82 -11.69
CA LEU A 149 -2.93 28.24 -12.93
C LEU A 149 -1.92 28.87 -13.88
N ASN A 150 -1.84 28.37 -15.09
CA ASN A 150 -1.05 28.93 -16.18
C ASN A 150 -1.84 28.97 -17.50
N LYS A 151 -1.18 29.34 -18.62
CA LYS A 151 -1.81 29.46 -19.93
C LYS A 151 -2.38 28.15 -20.51
N TYR A 152 -2.00 26.99 -19.98
CA TYR A 152 -2.46 25.68 -20.40
C TYR A 152 -3.56 25.11 -19.49
N GLY A 153 -3.80 25.73 -18.35
CA GLY A 153 -4.74 25.29 -17.35
C GLY A 153 -4.11 25.17 -15.96
N ASN A 154 -4.74 24.42 -15.07
CA ASN A 154 -4.25 24.17 -13.74
C ASN A 154 -3.21 23.03 -13.75
N LEU A 155 -1.96 23.35 -13.43
CA LEU A 155 -0.94 22.34 -13.14
C LEU A 155 -1.08 21.88 -11.70
N GLU A 156 -1.05 20.59 -11.50
CA GLU A 156 -1.02 19.96 -10.19
C GLU A 156 0.43 19.80 -9.73
N ILE A 157 0.72 20.30 -8.53
CA ILE A 157 2.05 20.26 -7.94
C ILE A 157 1.96 19.57 -6.59
N THR A 158 2.82 18.56 -6.39
CA THR A 158 2.90 17.80 -5.14
C THR A 158 4.33 17.79 -4.60
N ILE A 159 4.46 17.85 -3.27
CA ILE A 159 5.71 17.58 -2.56
C ILE A 159 5.46 16.37 -1.68
N ASN A 160 6.10 15.25 -2.00
CA ASN A 160 5.98 14.02 -1.26
C ASN A 160 6.94 14.04 -0.05
N LEU A 161 6.39 14.29 1.13
CA LEU A 161 7.10 14.28 2.41
C LEU A 161 6.86 12.98 3.20
N SER A 162 6.00 12.08 2.68
CA SER A 162 5.62 10.83 3.34
C SER A 162 6.72 9.77 3.33
N LYS A 163 7.70 9.89 2.40
CA LYS A 163 8.83 8.98 2.32
C LYS A 163 9.89 9.37 3.35
N PRO A 164 10.19 8.53 4.36
CA PRO A 164 11.21 8.84 5.35
C PRO A 164 12.60 8.89 4.70
N GLU A 165 13.42 9.83 5.16
CA GLU A 165 14.84 9.85 4.84
C GLU A 165 15.55 8.68 5.53
N LYS A 166 16.56 8.13 4.85
CA LYS A 166 17.34 7.03 5.43
C LYS A 166 18.31 7.56 6.48
N ASP A 167 18.29 6.94 7.65
CA ASP A 167 19.25 7.18 8.72
C ASP A 167 20.67 6.79 8.25
N PRO A 168 21.72 7.60 8.51
CA PRO A 168 23.10 7.23 8.20
C PRO A 168 23.54 5.89 8.79
N ARG A 169 23.02 5.51 9.97
CA ARG A 169 23.28 4.20 10.61
C ARG A 169 22.72 3.06 9.75
N ASP A 170 21.50 3.22 9.24
CA ASP A 170 20.86 2.23 8.36
C ASP A 170 21.64 2.10 7.04
N ILE A 171 22.15 3.22 6.49
CA ILE A 171 22.99 3.20 5.29
C ILE A 171 24.29 2.43 5.54
N ALA A 172 24.90 2.59 6.71
CA ALA A 172 26.12 1.88 7.08
C ALA A 172 25.86 0.38 7.30
N ALA A 173 24.79 0.01 8.04
CA ALA A 173 24.38 -1.38 8.27
C ALA A 173 24.02 -2.08 6.95
N ALA A 174 23.37 -1.38 6.05
CA ALA A 174 22.96 -1.86 4.73
C ALA A 174 24.13 -2.37 3.88
N LYS A 175 25.31 -1.76 3.98
CA LYS A 175 26.52 -2.18 3.22
C LYS A 175 27.00 -3.58 3.59
N ASN A 176 26.67 -4.07 4.78
CA ASN A 176 27.11 -5.37 5.30
C ASN A 176 26.12 -6.49 4.95
N ILE A 177 24.93 -6.16 4.41
CA ILE A 177 23.94 -7.17 4.04
C ILE A 177 24.18 -7.68 2.63
N VAL A 178 24.51 -8.96 2.54
CA VAL A 178 24.60 -9.65 1.26
C VAL A 178 23.19 -10.00 0.79
N SER A 179 22.75 -9.39 -0.34
CA SER A 179 21.47 -9.75 -0.95
C SER A 179 21.50 -11.22 -1.40
N LYS A 180 20.55 -12.01 -0.89
CA LYS A 180 20.36 -13.41 -1.30
C LYS A 180 19.42 -13.55 -2.51
N GLY A 181 18.95 -12.43 -3.08
CA GLY A 181 18.06 -12.41 -4.24
C GLY A 181 16.62 -12.86 -3.95
N TYR A 182 16.16 -12.76 -2.69
CA TYR A 182 14.80 -13.03 -2.27
C TYR A 182 14.30 -11.95 -1.28
N PRO A 183 13.26 -11.20 -1.65
CA PRO A 183 12.72 -11.02 -3.01
C PRO A 183 13.76 -10.43 -3.98
N LYS A 184 13.63 -10.65 -5.29
CA LYS A 184 14.58 -10.11 -6.28
C LYS A 184 14.50 -8.58 -6.41
N CYS A 185 13.30 -8.01 -6.25
CA CYS A 185 13.06 -6.57 -6.25
C CYS A 185 11.82 -6.21 -5.43
N LEU A 186 11.53 -4.90 -5.28
CA LEU A 186 10.41 -4.39 -4.50
C LEU A 186 9.01 -4.72 -5.07
N LEU A 187 8.92 -5.18 -6.33
CA LEU A 187 7.67 -5.53 -7.00
C LEU A 187 7.45 -7.05 -7.13
N CYS A 188 8.41 -7.88 -6.74
CA CYS A 188 8.20 -9.33 -6.78
C CYS A 188 7.09 -9.76 -5.84
N LYS A 189 6.25 -10.72 -6.25
CA LYS A 189 5.15 -11.28 -5.43
C LYS A 189 5.62 -11.84 -4.09
N GLU A 190 6.88 -12.26 -4.01
CA GLU A 190 7.55 -12.72 -2.80
C GLU A 190 7.70 -11.64 -1.72
N ASN A 191 7.36 -10.38 -2.03
CA ASN A 191 7.27 -9.33 -1.02
C ASN A 191 6.06 -9.50 -0.10
N GLU A 192 4.99 -10.17 -0.54
CA GLU A 192 3.84 -10.41 0.32
C GLU A 192 4.24 -11.18 1.59
N GLY A 193 4.03 -10.56 2.75
CA GLY A 193 4.40 -11.15 4.03
C GLY A 193 5.91 -11.19 4.33
N TYR A 194 6.76 -10.60 3.49
CA TYR A 194 8.21 -10.60 3.69
C TYR A 194 8.62 -9.78 4.91
N MET A 195 9.50 -10.35 5.74
CA MET A 195 9.91 -9.73 7.00
C MET A 195 10.68 -8.40 6.84
N GLY A 196 11.35 -8.24 5.69
CA GLY A 196 12.21 -7.08 5.48
C GLY A 196 13.57 -7.18 6.17
N ASN A 197 14.36 -6.14 6.00
CA ASN A 197 15.64 -5.90 6.66
C ASN A 197 16.04 -4.42 6.46
N VAL A 198 17.19 -3.97 6.93
CA VAL A 198 17.63 -2.57 6.81
C VAL A 198 17.74 -2.08 5.35
N ASN A 199 17.89 -2.99 4.37
CA ASN A 199 17.93 -2.70 2.94
C ASN A 199 16.62 -2.88 2.22
N HIS A 200 15.64 -3.52 2.85
CA HIS A 200 14.39 -3.91 2.22
C HIS A 200 13.24 -3.72 3.21
N PRO A 201 12.19 -2.97 2.86
CA PRO A 201 11.09 -2.69 3.78
C PRO A 201 10.39 -3.98 4.24
N GLY A 202 9.94 -3.99 5.50
CA GLY A 202 9.02 -5.01 5.99
C GLY A 202 7.68 -4.96 5.25
N ARG A 203 7.16 -6.12 4.89
CA ARG A 203 5.94 -6.30 4.11
C ARG A 203 4.98 -7.32 4.74
N GLN A 204 5.13 -7.60 6.04
CA GLN A 204 4.28 -8.57 6.72
C GLN A 204 2.82 -8.13 6.77
N ASN A 205 2.58 -6.82 6.75
CA ASN A 205 1.26 -6.19 6.64
C ASN A 205 0.81 -5.89 5.19
N HIS A 206 1.56 -6.33 4.19
CA HIS A 206 1.25 -6.14 2.77
C HIS A 206 0.53 -7.36 2.19
N ARG A 207 -0.48 -7.12 1.35
CA ARG A 207 -1.19 -8.13 0.57
C ARG A 207 -1.31 -7.72 -0.88
N ILE A 208 -1.38 -8.72 -1.75
CA ILE A 208 -1.52 -8.56 -3.19
C ILE A 208 -2.74 -9.35 -3.66
N LEU A 209 -3.35 -8.93 -4.75
CA LEU A 209 -4.45 -9.65 -5.38
C LEU A 209 -4.01 -10.16 -6.76
N ASN A 210 -4.17 -11.44 -7.02
CA ASN A 210 -3.96 -11.97 -8.34
C ASN A 210 -5.10 -11.56 -9.28
N ILE A 211 -4.74 -11.12 -10.47
CA ILE A 211 -5.61 -10.80 -11.60
C ILE A 211 -5.08 -11.49 -12.85
N ASN A 212 -5.88 -11.58 -13.90
CA ASN A 212 -5.45 -12.14 -15.17
C ASN A 212 -5.47 -11.05 -16.24
N LEU A 213 -4.35 -10.84 -16.92
CA LEU A 213 -4.25 -9.94 -18.08
C LEU A 213 -3.58 -10.68 -19.22
N THR A 214 -4.20 -10.68 -20.39
CA THR A 214 -3.73 -11.38 -21.59
C THR A 214 -3.43 -12.88 -21.39
N ASN A 215 -4.27 -13.55 -20.56
CA ASN A 215 -4.10 -14.95 -20.13
C ASN A 215 -2.80 -15.22 -19.34
N GLU A 216 -2.19 -14.20 -18.77
CA GLU A 216 -1.06 -14.31 -17.84
C GLU A 216 -1.49 -13.90 -16.43
N GLU A 217 -0.82 -14.49 -15.43
CA GLU A 217 -1.00 -14.08 -14.04
C GLU A 217 -0.29 -12.76 -13.76
N TRP A 218 -1.05 -11.80 -13.26
CA TRP A 218 -0.61 -10.49 -12.81
C TRP A 218 -1.11 -10.25 -11.40
N TYR A 219 -0.56 -9.23 -10.75
CA TYR A 219 -0.97 -8.84 -9.40
C TYR A 219 -1.31 -7.37 -9.34
N LEU A 220 -2.29 -7.06 -8.51
CA LEU A 220 -2.67 -5.71 -8.08
C LEU A 220 -2.24 -5.50 -6.63
N GLN A 221 -1.54 -4.42 -6.36
CA GLN A 221 -1.25 -3.92 -5.01
C GLN A 221 -1.45 -2.41 -4.95
N TYR A 222 -1.77 -1.88 -3.77
CA TYR A 222 -1.67 -0.45 -3.55
C TYR A 222 -0.24 -0.04 -3.23
N SER A 223 0.11 1.20 -3.56
CA SER A 223 1.40 1.76 -3.22
C SER A 223 1.36 2.38 -1.82
N PRO A 224 2.38 2.17 -0.98
CA PRO A 224 2.50 2.89 0.28
C PRO A 224 2.83 4.38 0.08
N TYR A 225 3.23 4.76 -1.14
CA TYR A 225 3.49 6.15 -1.55
C TYR A 225 2.34 6.62 -2.43
N VAL A 226 1.51 7.50 -1.90
CA VAL A 226 0.26 7.91 -2.55
C VAL A 226 0.49 9.23 -3.29
N TYR A 227 0.75 9.16 -4.59
CA TYR A 227 0.87 10.34 -5.45
C TYR A 227 -0.51 10.88 -5.87
N TYR A 228 -1.51 10.03 -5.90
CA TYR A 228 -2.92 10.31 -6.22
C TYR A 228 -3.82 9.26 -5.58
N ASN A 229 -5.12 9.52 -5.55
CA ASN A 229 -6.08 8.63 -4.89
C ASN A 229 -6.01 7.20 -5.43
N ALA A 230 -6.01 6.22 -4.53
CA ALA A 230 -5.94 4.79 -4.82
C ALA A 230 -4.75 4.39 -5.72
N HIS A 231 -3.58 5.07 -5.54
CA HIS A 231 -2.36 4.75 -6.27
C HIS A 231 -2.02 3.28 -6.11
N SER A 232 -1.98 2.58 -7.21
CA SER A 232 -1.78 1.14 -7.28
C SER A 232 -0.76 0.76 -8.35
N ILE A 233 -0.18 -0.42 -8.17
CA ILE A 233 0.78 -1.00 -9.09
C ILE A 233 0.22 -2.35 -9.55
N VAL A 234 0.20 -2.52 -10.86
CA VAL A 234 -0.20 -3.76 -11.53
C VAL A 234 1.07 -4.37 -12.12
N PHE A 235 1.48 -5.54 -11.64
CA PHE A 235 2.79 -6.10 -11.98
C PHE A 235 2.72 -7.57 -12.38
N SER A 236 3.64 -7.97 -13.24
CA SER A 236 3.75 -9.36 -13.72
C SER A 236 4.09 -10.31 -12.57
N SER A 237 3.54 -11.52 -12.59
CA SER A 237 3.95 -12.60 -11.69
C SER A 237 5.40 -13.03 -11.86
N GLU A 238 5.98 -12.77 -13.05
CA GLU A 238 7.36 -13.07 -13.39
C GLU A 238 8.25 -11.83 -13.24
N HIS A 239 9.42 -12.02 -12.66
CA HIS A 239 10.45 -10.99 -12.62
C HIS A 239 11.10 -10.88 -14.01
N ARG A 240 10.51 -10.11 -14.89
CA ARG A 240 10.99 -9.82 -16.25
C ARG A 240 11.04 -8.32 -16.49
N PRO A 241 11.97 -7.82 -17.33
CA PRO A 241 12.05 -6.39 -17.64
C PRO A 241 10.77 -5.88 -18.30
N MET A 242 10.47 -4.60 -18.04
CA MET A 242 9.41 -3.87 -18.74
C MET A 242 9.64 -3.86 -20.24
N LYS A 243 8.55 -3.93 -20.99
CA LYS A 243 8.55 -3.80 -22.44
C LYS A 243 7.28 -3.14 -22.93
N ILE A 244 7.43 -2.08 -23.70
CA ILE A 244 6.32 -1.42 -24.39
C ILE A 244 6.11 -2.08 -25.74
N ASP A 245 5.06 -2.90 -25.84
CA ASP A 245 4.67 -3.57 -27.06
C ASP A 245 3.13 -3.68 -27.17
N LYS A 246 2.65 -4.35 -28.22
CA LYS A 246 1.21 -4.54 -28.43
C LYS A 246 0.52 -5.25 -27.26
N LEU A 247 1.18 -6.22 -26.63
CA LEU A 247 0.62 -6.92 -25.46
C LEU A 247 0.51 -5.99 -24.25
N GLY A 248 1.48 -5.07 -24.06
CA GLY A 248 1.39 -4.04 -23.04
C GLY A 248 0.12 -3.20 -23.21
N PHE A 249 -0.16 -2.71 -24.43
CA PHE A 249 -1.41 -1.97 -24.68
C PHE A 249 -2.67 -2.82 -24.48
N GLN A 250 -2.66 -4.08 -24.84
CA GLN A 250 -3.79 -4.97 -24.56
C GLN A 250 -4.05 -5.13 -23.06
N ARG A 251 -3.00 -5.29 -22.25
CA ARG A 251 -3.10 -5.38 -20.80
C ARG A 251 -3.69 -4.10 -20.18
N LEU A 252 -3.29 -2.91 -20.69
CA LEU A 252 -3.88 -1.66 -20.24
C LEU A 252 -5.39 -1.61 -20.51
N VAL A 253 -5.83 -2.01 -21.71
CA VAL A 253 -7.25 -2.06 -22.07
C VAL A 253 -8.01 -3.07 -21.20
N GLU A 254 -7.51 -4.29 -21.06
CA GLU A 254 -8.15 -5.32 -20.22
C GLU A 254 -8.27 -4.89 -18.75
N PHE A 255 -7.28 -4.16 -18.23
CA PHE A 255 -7.36 -3.64 -16.87
C PHE A 255 -8.48 -2.61 -16.69
N VAL A 256 -8.65 -1.66 -17.61
CA VAL A 256 -9.75 -0.68 -17.52
C VAL A 256 -11.11 -1.31 -17.83
N GLU A 257 -11.19 -2.39 -18.58
CA GLU A 257 -12.41 -3.19 -18.70
C GLU A 257 -12.75 -3.89 -17.36
N MET A 258 -11.72 -4.37 -16.67
CA MET A 258 -11.88 -4.97 -15.34
C MET A 258 -12.25 -3.92 -14.28
N PHE A 259 -11.60 -2.75 -14.30
CA PHE A 259 -11.79 -1.66 -13.33
C PHE A 259 -12.02 -0.31 -14.04
N PRO A 260 -13.22 -0.06 -14.61
CA PRO A 260 -13.48 1.11 -15.44
C PRO A 260 -13.45 2.45 -14.69
N HIS A 261 -13.38 2.43 -13.38
CA HIS A 261 -13.24 3.61 -12.52
C HIS A 261 -11.78 3.93 -12.16
N TYR A 262 -10.81 3.19 -12.75
CA TYR A 262 -9.37 3.45 -12.66
C TYR A 262 -8.83 3.96 -13.99
N PHE A 263 -7.80 4.79 -13.93
CA PHE A 263 -6.85 4.92 -15.04
C PHE A 263 -5.73 3.90 -14.86
N ILE A 264 -5.01 3.62 -15.93
CA ILE A 264 -3.76 2.85 -15.90
C ILE A 264 -2.79 3.42 -16.94
N GLY A 265 -1.52 3.43 -16.59
CA GLY A 265 -0.45 3.90 -17.47
C GLY A 265 0.83 3.08 -17.31
N SER A 266 1.67 3.12 -18.31
CA SER A 266 3.00 2.52 -18.29
C SER A 266 4.09 3.58 -18.16
N ASN A 267 5.14 3.29 -17.40
CA ASN A 267 6.39 4.02 -17.53
C ASN A 267 7.03 3.70 -18.89
N ALA A 268 7.90 4.59 -19.35
CA ALA A 268 8.76 4.25 -20.50
C ALA A 268 9.76 3.14 -20.10
N ASP A 269 10.00 2.20 -21.01
CA ASP A 269 10.95 1.09 -20.81
C ASP A 269 12.42 1.49 -21.06
N LEU A 270 12.68 2.79 -21.24
CA LEU A 270 13.99 3.35 -21.48
C LEU A 270 14.56 3.99 -20.19
N PRO A 271 15.74 3.56 -19.71
CA PRO A 271 16.34 4.08 -18.48
C PRO A 271 16.54 5.60 -18.47
N ILE A 272 16.80 6.22 -19.63
CA ILE A 272 17.06 7.65 -19.77
C ILE A 272 15.82 8.51 -19.45
N VAL A 273 14.62 7.96 -19.53
CA VAL A 273 13.36 8.69 -19.26
C VAL A 273 12.96 8.64 -17.77
N GLY A 274 13.75 7.96 -16.92
CA GLY A 274 13.59 8.04 -15.47
C GLY A 274 12.52 7.11 -14.87
N GLY A 275 12.10 6.05 -15.56
CA GLY A 275 11.21 5.02 -14.99
C GLY A 275 11.87 4.28 -13.83
N SER A 276 11.11 3.99 -12.75
CA SER A 276 11.60 3.21 -11.61
C SER A 276 11.35 1.72 -11.85
N ILE A 277 12.26 0.86 -11.35
CA ILE A 277 12.14 -0.60 -11.32
C ILE A 277 11.87 -1.20 -12.72
N LEU A 278 12.59 -0.72 -13.75
CA LEU A 278 12.45 -1.20 -15.13
C LEU A 278 12.77 -2.69 -15.31
N SER A 279 13.41 -3.31 -14.31
CA SER A 279 13.71 -4.74 -14.29
C SER A 279 12.51 -5.63 -14.00
N HIS A 280 11.37 -5.07 -13.64
CA HIS A 280 10.14 -5.81 -13.36
C HIS A 280 8.96 -5.17 -14.12
N ASP A 281 8.32 -5.94 -15.00
CA ASP A 281 7.21 -5.49 -15.84
C ASP A 281 6.00 -5.09 -14.99
N HIS A 282 5.60 -3.81 -15.08
CA HIS A 282 4.54 -3.24 -14.26
C HIS A 282 3.90 -2.01 -14.88
N PHE A 283 2.70 -1.71 -14.42
CA PHE A 283 1.92 -0.52 -14.73
C PHE A 283 1.57 0.23 -13.44
N GLN A 284 1.26 1.51 -13.55
CA GLN A 284 0.72 2.33 -12.47
C GLN A 284 -0.74 2.64 -12.75
N ALA A 285 -1.58 2.50 -11.74
CA ALA A 285 -3.01 2.77 -11.84
C ALA A 285 -3.53 3.52 -10.61
N GLY A 286 -4.72 4.10 -10.71
CA GLY A 286 -5.35 4.82 -9.62
C GLY A 286 -6.65 5.47 -10.03
N ARG A 287 -7.23 6.24 -9.11
CA ARG A 287 -8.44 7.04 -9.33
C ARG A 287 -8.06 8.51 -9.31
N HIS A 288 -7.76 9.06 -10.46
CA HIS A 288 -7.34 10.44 -10.60
C HIS A 288 -7.79 10.98 -11.96
N VAL A 289 -8.15 12.24 -12.01
CA VAL A 289 -8.41 12.98 -13.25
C VAL A 289 -7.24 13.93 -13.44
N PHE A 290 -6.42 13.65 -14.45
CA PHE A 290 -5.25 14.48 -14.71
C PHE A 290 -5.65 15.84 -15.30
N PRO A 291 -4.90 16.92 -14.99
CA PRO A 291 -5.17 18.24 -15.57
C PRO A 291 -5.24 18.25 -17.09
N MET A 292 -4.47 17.38 -17.77
CA MET A 292 -4.50 17.21 -19.21
C MET A 292 -5.87 16.73 -19.72
N GLU A 293 -6.57 15.87 -18.97
CA GLU A 293 -7.91 15.38 -19.34
C GLU A 293 -8.98 16.48 -19.29
N MET A 294 -8.73 17.53 -18.51
CA MET A 294 -9.61 18.69 -18.37
C MET A 294 -9.26 19.81 -19.35
N SER A 295 -8.27 19.62 -20.23
CA SER A 295 -7.83 20.63 -21.18
C SER A 295 -8.79 20.78 -22.34
N GLU A 296 -8.90 22.01 -22.86
CA GLU A 296 -9.72 22.33 -24.04
C GLU A 296 -9.14 21.63 -25.28
N VAL A 297 -10.02 21.21 -26.19
CA VAL A 297 -9.62 20.75 -27.52
C VAL A 297 -9.34 22.01 -28.39
N GLU A 298 -8.09 22.16 -28.83
CA GLU A 298 -7.64 23.24 -29.66
C GLU A 298 -8.00 23.03 -31.14
N GLU A 299 -7.86 21.77 -31.60
CA GLU A 299 -8.14 21.38 -32.97
C GLU A 299 -8.79 20.00 -33.03
N ASN A 300 -9.89 19.86 -33.79
CA ASN A 300 -10.51 18.57 -34.04
C ASN A 300 -9.85 17.85 -35.22
N ILE A 301 -9.54 16.58 -35.06
CA ILE A 301 -8.92 15.73 -36.08
C ILE A 301 -9.97 14.76 -36.61
N ILE A 302 -10.17 14.72 -37.91
CA ILE A 302 -11.12 13.82 -38.54
C ILE A 302 -10.35 12.67 -39.22
N PHE A 303 -10.65 11.42 -38.79
CA PHE A 303 -10.14 10.22 -39.44
C PHE A 303 -11.19 9.63 -40.40
N GLU A 304 -11.01 9.79 -41.70
CA GLU A 304 -11.94 9.27 -42.72
C GLU A 304 -12.16 7.75 -42.58
N LYS A 305 -11.14 7.03 -42.22
CA LYS A 305 -11.17 5.56 -42.03
C LYS A 305 -11.93 5.14 -40.76
N TYR A 306 -11.98 6.00 -39.74
CA TYR A 306 -12.51 5.68 -38.41
C TYR A 306 -13.61 6.65 -38.00
N LYS A 307 -14.72 6.66 -38.74
CA LYS A 307 -15.83 7.61 -38.60
C LYS A 307 -16.50 7.66 -37.22
N LYS A 308 -16.26 6.65 -36.36
CA LYS A 308 -16.80 6.59 -34.99
C LYS A 308 -15.80 7.06 -33.94
N VAL A 309 -14.60 7.46 -34.36
CA VAL A 309 -13.56 7.95 -33.45
C VAL A 309 -13.60 9.46 -33.44
N GLU A 310 -13.83 10.03 -32.28
CA GLU A 310 -13.63 11.45 -32.01
C GLU A 310 -12.18 11.66 -31.60
N ALA A 311 -11.48 12.57 -32.23
CA ALA A 311 -10.10 12.88 -31.94
C ALA A 311 -9.84 14.38 -32.00
N GLY A 312 -8.91 14.86 -31.21
CA GLY A 312 -8.53 16.26 -31.18
C GLY A 312 -7.16 16.48 -30.60
N LEU A 313 -6.60 17.63 -30.89
CA LEU A 313 -5.38 18.14 -30.27
C LEU A 313 -5.77 18.93 -29.03
N LEU A 314 -5.24 18.57 -27.90
CA LEU A 314 -5.48 19.28 -26.65
C LEU A 314 -4.57 20.52 -26.54
N LYS A 315 -5.08 21.57 -25.93
CA LYS A 315 -4.30 22.75 -25.53
C LYS A 315 -3.48 22.40 -24.28
N TRP A 316 -2.44 21.61 -24.49
CA TRP A 316 -1.56 21.10 -23.44
C TRP A 316 -0.10 21.18 -23.91
N PRO A 317 0.91 21.50 -23.00
CA PRO A 317 2.30 21.65 -23.39
C PRO A 317 2.95 20.37 -23.88
#